data_3d9d4f63617062256407bd355a7accce
#
_entry.id   3d9d4f63617062256407bd355a7accce
#
_cell.length_a   1.000
_cell.length_b   1.000
_cell.length_c   1.000
_cell.angle_alpha   90.00
_cell.angle_beta   90.00
_cell.angle_gamma   90.00
#
_symmetry.space_group_name_H-M   'P 1'
#
loop_
_entity.id
_entity.type
_entity.pdbx_description
1 polymer ?
#
loop_
_entity_poly.entity_id
_entity_poly.type
_entity_poly.pdbx_seq_one_letter_code
_entity_poly.pdbx_strand_id
1 'polypeptide(L)'
;MEKHIISFKDATISQNKKVVLSDVSFTIDKCAFVYLIGRTGTGKSSLLKTLYGDIKLYKGKGKVVGHDLLKLRERHIPDLRRQLGVVFQDFQLLYDRSVERNLDFVLQATGWKSSENRTERIFKVLEAVGLEDKLKFFPHELSGGEQQRIAIARALLNEPKLILADEPTGNLDPITSEEVMKLLHDINQQGTTILMATHDFGLISKFPKRTLMCEDQLVVEVKSKS
;
A
#
# COMPACT_ATOMS: atom_id res chain seq x y z
N MET A 1 -16.91 -16.75 -6.00
CA MET A 1 -16.03 -15.54 -5.97
C MET A 1 -14.75 -15.88 -5.20
N GLU A 2 -13.57 -15.48 -5.68
CA GLU A 2 -12.33 -15.70 -4.92
C GLU A 2 -12.40 -14.97 -3.57
N LYS A 3 -12.24 -15.71 -2.48
CA LYS A 3 -12.27 -15.19 -1.10
C LYS A 3 -11.03 -14.34 -0.81
N HIS A 4 -9.87 -14.79 -1.28
CA HIS A 4 -8.59 -14.17 -1.00
C HIS A 4 -8.23 -13.10 -2.04
N ILE A 5 -7.70 -11.97 -1.57
CA ILE A 5 -7.18 -10.89 -2.42
C ILE A 5 -5.68 -11.06 -2.68
N ILE A 6 -4.96 -11.65 -1.72
CA ILE A 6 -3.57 -12.07 -1.86
C ILE A 6 -3.50 -13.57 -1.54
N SER A 7 -2.73 -14.32 -2.32
CA SER A 7 -2.43 -15.72 -2.06
C SER A 7 -1.02 -16.04 -2.56
N PHE A 8 -0.17 -16.53 -1.66
CA PHE A 8 1.11 -17.14 -1.98
C PHE A 8 1.11 -18.61 -1.56
N LYS A 9 1.80 -19.44 -2.34
CA LYS A 9 2.07 -20.85 -2.03
C LYS A 9 3.45 -21.23 -2.52
N ASP A 10 4.32 -21.65 -1.59
CA ASP A 10 5.70 -22.12 -1.82
C ASP A 10 6.51 -21.14 -2.71
N ALA A 11 6.26 -19.84 -2.51
CA ALA A 11 6.84 -18.79 -3.34
C ALA A 11 8.22 -18.38 -2.83
N THR A 12 9.14 -18.13 -3.79
CA THR A 12 10.47 -17.59 -3.49
C THR A 12 10.61 -16.20 -4.10
N ILE A 13 10.94 -15.22 -3.27
CA ILE A 13 11.17 -13.83 -3.68
C ILE A 13 12.67 -13.58 -3.68
N SER A 14 13.18 -13.13 -4.82
CA SER A 14 14.60 -12.84 -5.02
C SER A 14 14.79 -11.42 -5.54
N GLN A 15 15.80 -10.73 -5.02
CA GLN A 15 16.21 -9.40 -5.48
C GLN A 15 17.70 -9.43 -5.79
N ASN A 16 18.09 -8.90 -6.96
CA ASN A 16 19.49 -8.91 -7.42
C ASN A 16 20.15 -10.30 -7.34
N LYS A 17 19.42 -11.34 -7.77
CA LYS A 17 19.83 -12.76 -7.77
C LYS A 17 20.06 -13.37 -6.36
N LYS A 18 19.74 -12.63 -5.28
CA LYS A 18 19.77 -13.16 -3.92
C LYS A 18 18.36 -13.50 -3.46
N VAL A 19 18.19 -14.66 -2.85
CA VAL A 19 16.91 -15.03 -2.20
C VAL A 19 16.73 -14.13 -0.98
N VAL A 20 15.58 -13.46 -0.91
CA VAL A 20 15.18 -12.58 0.20
C VAL A 20 14.16 -13.28 1.08
N LEU A 21 13.19 -13.95 0.47
CA LEU A 21 12.19 -14.75 1.15
C LEU A 21 12.03 -16.08 0.42
N SER A 22 11.92 -17.18 1.16
CA SER A 22 11.72 -18.53 0.65
C SER A 22 10.45 -19.17 1.25
N ASP A 23 9.87 -20.11 0.52
CA ASP A 23 8.71 -20.90 0.93
C ASP A 23 7.53 -20.08 1.47
N VAL A 24 7.35 -18.88 0.90
CA VAL A 24 6.29 -17.96 1.29
C VAL A 24 4.93 -18.57 0.98
N SER A 25 4.13 -18.82 2.04
CA SER A 25 2.80 -19.40 1.92
C SER A 25 1.85 -18.72 2.92
N PHE A 26 0.96 -17.85 2.40
CA PHE A 26 -0.08 -17.22 3.19
C PHE A 26 -1.21 -16.72 2.29
N THR A 27 -2.34 -16.37 2.89
CA THR A 27 -3.47 -15.73 2.21
C THR A 27 -3.94 -14.52 2.98
N ILE A 28 -4.48 -13.52 2.27
CA ILE A 28 -5.18 -12.38 2.86
C ILE A 28 -6.56 -12.32 2.21
N ASP A 29 -7.59 -12.26 3.05
CA ASP A 29 -8.98 -12.14 2.60
C ASP A 29 -9.29 -10.69 2.19
N LYS A 30 -10.34 -10.52 1.37
CA LYS A 30 -10.87 -9.19 1.04
C LYS A 30 -11.32 -8.48 2.32
N CYS A 31 -11.21 -7.17 2.33
CA CYS A 31 -11.57 -6.27 3.43
C CYS A 31 -10.78 -6.51 4.73
N ALA A 32 -9.73 -7.35 4.71
CA ALA A 32 -8.86 -7.52 5.87
C ALA A 32 -7.87 -6.36 6.01
N PHE A 33 -7.53 -6.02 7.26
CA PHE A 33 -6.35 -5.22 7.59
C PHE A 33 -5.30 -6.15 8.17
N VAL A 34 -4.10 -6.20 7.57
CA VAL A 34 -3.02 -7.11 7.97
C VAL A 34 -1.73 -6.33 8.11
N TYR A 35 -1.03 -6.53 9.22
CA TYR A 35 0.34 -6.04 9.41
C TYR A 35 1.35 -7.02 8.84
N LEU A 36 2.43 -6.48 8.29
CA LEU A 36 3.63 -7.19 7.90
C LEU A 36 4.79 -6.63 8.72
N ILE A 37 5.23 -7.36 9.74
CA ILE A 37 6.27 -6.91 10.66
C ILE A 37 7.60 -7.62 10.39
N GLY A 38 8.65 -7.13 10.99
CA GLY A 38 10.01 -7.71 10.93
C GLY A 38 11.07 -6.62 10.95
N ARG A 39 12.29 -6.99 11.27
CA ARG A 39 13.43 -6.07 11.31
C ARG A 39 13.68 -5.45 9.92
N THR A 40 14.40 -4.34 9.88
CA THR A 40 14.86 -3.75 8.61
C THR A 40 15.71 -4.79 7.86
N GLY A 41 15.47 -4.91 6.56
CA GLY A 41 16.19 -5.88 5.70
C GLY A 41 15.62 -7.30 5.67
N THR A 42 14.57 -7.64 6.42
CA THR A 42 13.98 -9.01 6.43
C THR A 42 13.14 -9.35 5.19
N GLY A 43 12.95 -8.39 4.26
CA GLY A 43 12.22 -8.65 3.01
C GLY A 43 10.80 -8.10 2.94
N LYS A 44 10.32 -7.32 3.93
CA LYS A 44 8.99 -6.69 3.90
C LYS A 44 8.75 -5.90 2.61
N SER A 45 9.61 -4.93 2.31
CA SER A 45 9.50 -4.11 1.10
C SER A 45 9.67 -4.94 -0.18
N SER A 46 10.49 -6.00 -0.18
CA SER A 46 10.62 -6.91 -1.32
C SER A 46 9.34 -7.70 -1.58
N LEU A 47 8.64 -8.12 -0.53
CA LEU A 47 7.33 -8.74 -0.64
C LEU A 47 6.29 -7.76 -1.22
N LEU A 48 6.23 -6.53 -0.68
CA LEU A 48 5.34 -5.48 -1.22
C LEU A 48 5.66 -5.18 -2.69
N LYS A 49 6.94 -5.04 -3.05
CA LYS A 49 7.41 -4.83 -4.43
C LYS A 49 7.00 -5.96 -5.37
N THR A 50 7.00 -7.20 -4.89
CA THR A 50 6.50 -8.34 -5.66
C THR A 50 4.99 -8.24 -5.90
N LEU A 51 4.23 -7.79 -4.91
CA LEU A 51 2.77 -7.64 -5.02
C LEU A 51 2.35 -6.58 -6.05
N TYR A 52 3.10 -5.47 -6.21
CA TYR A 52 2.79 -4.48 -7.25
C TYR A 52 3.62 -4.62 -8.54
N GLY A 53 4.32 -5.76 -8.69
CA GLY A 53 4.99 -6.14 -9.92
C GLY A 53 6.30 -5.38 -10.22
N ASP A 54 6.98 -4.84 -9.19
CA ASP A 54 8.30 -4.24 -9.31
C ASP A 54 9.41 -5.32 -9.22
N ILE A 55 9.18 -6.33 -8.38
CA ILE A 55 10.01 -7.54 -8.33
C ILE A 55 9.22 -8.68 -8.95
N LYS A 56 9.82 -9.36 -9.95
CA LYS A 56 9.20 -10.49 -10.63
C LYS A 56 9.25 -11.73 -9.75
N LEU A 57 8.13 -12.46 -9.67
CA LEU A 57 8.07 -13.78 -9.06
C LEU A 57 8.57 -14.84 -10.06
N TYR A 58 9.52 -15.68 -9.66
CA TYR A 58 10.09 -16.71 -10.50
C TYR A 58 9.78 -18.14 -10.04
N LYS A 59 9.47 -18.36 -8.77
CA LYS A 59 9.21 -19.69 -8.19
C LYS A 59 7.99 -19.67 -7.27
N GLY A 60 7.25 -20.77 -7.26
CA GLY A 60 6.05 -20.95 -6.47
C GLY A 60 4.79 -20.40 -7.14
N LYS A 61 3.76 -20.12 -6.37
CA LYS A 61 2.50 -19.51 -6.84
C LYS A 61 2.27 -18.21 -6.08
N GLY A 62 1.85 -17.18 -6.79
CA GLY A 62 1.46 -15.90 -6.20
C GLY A 62 0.33 -15.27 -6.99
N LYS A 63 -0.73 -14.85 -6.29
CA LYS A 63 -1.84 -14.08 -6.87
C LYS A 63 -2.09 -12.84 -6.04
N VAL A 64 -2.43 -11.75 -6.71
CA VAL A 64 -2.86 -10.49 -6.09
C VAL A 64 -3.95 -9.85 -6.94
N VAL A 65 -5.05 -9.44 -6.36
CA VAL A 65 -6.25 -8.86 -7.01
C VAL A 65 -6.66 -9.62 -8.29
N GLY A 66 -6.50 -10.97 -8.28
CA GLY A 66 -6.83 -11.84 -9.42
C GLY A 66 -5.71 -12.06 -10.43
N HIS A 67 -4.61 -11.30 -10.38
CA HIS A 67 -3.46 -11.47 -11.27
C HIS A 67 -2.51 -12.56 -10.77
N ASP A 68 -2.09 -13.46 -11.66
CA ASP A 68 -1.04 -14.46 -11.41
C ASP A 68 0.33 -13.80 -11.56
N LEU A 69 1.06 -13.62 -10.45
CA LEU A 69 2.37 -12.95 -10.42
C LEU A 69 3.45 -13.71 -11.15
N LEU A 70 3.38 -15.04 -11.22
CA LEU A 70 4.35 -15.86 -11.96
C LEU A 70 4.22 -15.65 -13.47
N LYS A 71 2.99 -15.39 -13.96
CA LYS A 71 2.68 -15.19 -15.38
C LYS A 71 2.57 -13.71 -15.76
N LEU A 72 2.80 -12.80 -14.81
CA LEU A 72 2.66 -11.37 -15.03
C LEU A 72 3.71 -10.88 -16.03
N ARG A 73 3.26 -10.35 -17.16
CA ARG A 73 4.11 -9.72 -18.18
C ARG A 73 4.14 -8.21 -17.97
N GLU A 74 5.22 -7.55 -18.35
CA GLU A 74 5.41 -6.10 -18.19
C GLU A 74 4.21 -5.27 -18.70
N ARG A 75 3.68 -5.63 -19.87
CA ARG A 75 2.49 -4.95 -20.46
C ARG A 75 1.23 -5.02 -19.59
N HIS A 76 1.11 -5.95 -18.64
CA HIS A 76 -0.03 -6.11 -17.74
C HIS A 76 0.21 -5.49 -16.35
N ILE A 77 1.42 -5.03 -16.05
CA ILE A 77 1.74 -4.34 -14.79
C ILE A 77 0.88 -3.09 -14.58
N PRO A 78 0.63 -2.24 -15.59
CA PRO A 78 -0.27 -1.10 -15.44
C PRO A 78 -1.69 -1.49 -15.01
N ASP A 79 -2.23 -2.60 -15.53
CA ASP A 79 -3.58 -3.07 -15.17
C ASP A 79 -3.64 -3.59 -13.73
N LEU A 80 -2.57 -4.26 -13.28
CA LEU A 80 -2.41 -4.63 -11.88
C LEU A 80 -2.36 -3.37 -10.99
N ARG A 81 -1.47 -2.43 -11.30
CA ARG A 81 -1.25 -1.23 -10.48
C ARG A 81 -2.47 -0.32 -10.38
N ARG A 82 -3.35 -0.28 -11.40
CA ARG A 82 -4.63 0.45 -11.31
C ARG A 82 -5.57 -0.09 -10.24
N GLN A 83 -5.45 -1.37 -9.86
CA GLN A 83 -6.28 -1.99 -8.82
C GLN A 83 -5.63 -1.91 -7.42
N LEU A 84 -4.44 -1.33 -7.33
CA LEU A 84 -3.66 -1.18 -6.11
C LEU A 84 -3.48 0.29 -5.74
N GLY A 85 -3.54 0.60 -4.46
CA GLY A 85 -2.99 1.83 -3.90
C GLY A 85 -1.63 1.51 -3.27
N VAL A 86 -0.64 2.36 -3.50
CA VAL A 86 0.67 2.21 -2.83
C VAL A 86 0.98 3.47 -2.05
N VAL A 87 1.28 3.29 -0.77
CA VAL A 87 1.66 4.36 0.16
C VAL A 87 3.08 4.09 0.64
N PHE A 88 3.97 5.06 0.47
CA PHE A 88 5.39 4.96 0.81
C PHE A 88 5.72 5.78 2.06
N GLN A 89 6.81 5.43 2.72
CA GLN A 89 7.33 6.14 3.91
C GLN A 89 7.79 7.57 3.58
N ASP A 90 8.35 7.80 2.40
CA ASP A 90 8.92 9.08 1.93
C ASP A 90 7.92 9.90 1.08
N PHE A 91 6.61 9.64 1.24
CA PHE A 91 5.48 10.25 0.56
C PHE A 91 5.53 10.15 -0.98
N GLN A 92 6.68 10.27 -1.62
CA GLN A 92 6.91 10.27 -3.07
C GLN A 92 5.99 11.25 -3.83
N LEU A 93 5.81 12.45 -3.29
CA LEU A 93 5.11 13.53 -3.96
C LEU A 93 6.07 14.26 -4.93
N LEU A 94 5.52 14.77 -6.02
CA LEU A 94 6.25 15.59 -6.98
C LEU A 94 6.33 17.02 -6.43
N TYR A 95 7.50 17.46 -6.00
CA TYR A 95 7.73 18.73 -5.30
C TYR A 95 7.61 19.96 -6.21
N ASP A 96 7.72 19.77 -7.52
CA ASP A 96 7.55 20.80 -8.56
C ASP A 96 6.09 21.08 -8.92
N ARG A 97 5.13 20.40 -8.25
CA ARG A 97 3.70 20.44 -8.57
C ARG A 97 2.84 20.61 -7.32
N SER A 98 1.70 21.32 -7.51
CA SER A 98 0.68 21.40 -6.45
C SER A 98 0.05 20.03 -6.15
N VAL A 99 -0.68 19.94 -5.03
CA VAL A 99 -1.48 18.76 -4.66
C VAL A 99 -2.39 18.33 -5.81
N GLU A 100 -3.16 19.27 -6.38
CA GLU A 100 -4.03 19.01 -7.52
C GLU A 100 -3.28 18.35 -8.68
N ARG A 101 -2.12 18.91 -9.06
CA ARG A 101 -1.33 18.40 -10.18
C ARG A 101 -0.66 17.07 -9.87
N ASN A 102 -0.30 16.80 -8.60
CA ASN A 102 0.16 15.50 -8.15
C ASN A 102 -0.90 14.42 -8.35
N LEU A 103 -2.16 14.71 -7.98
CA LEU A 103 -3.27 13.77 -8.09
C LEU A 103 -3.74 13.62 -9.53
N ASP A 104 -3.87 14.73 -10.27
CA ASP A 104 -4.29 14.73 -11.67
C ASP A 104 -3.30 13.96 -12.58
N PHE A 105 -2.00 14.07 -12.31
CA PHE A 105 -0.97 13.31 -13.03
C PHE A 105 -1.21 11.78 -12.95
N VAL A 106 -1.60 11.28 -11.78
CA VAL A 106 -1.88 9.84 -11.62
C VAL A 106 -3.14 9.46 -12.39
N LEU A 107 -4.21 10.25 -12.32
CA LEU A 107 -5.44 9.98 -13.05
C LEU A 107 -5.22 9.97 -14.56
N GLN A 108 -4.45 10.94 -15.09
CA GLN A 108 -4.07 10.95 -16.51
C GLN A 108 -3.27 9.70 -16.90
N ALA A 109 -2.24 9.35 -16.11
CA ALA A 109 -1.40 8.17 -16.33
C ALA A 109 -2.18 6.86 -16.26
N THR A 110 -3.30 6.82 -15.52
CA THR A 110 -4.17 5.66 -15.40
C THR A 110 -5.35 5.64 -16.37
N GLY A 111 -5.42 6.65 -17.28
CA GLY A 111 -6.33 6.63 -18.42
C GLY A 111 -7.65 7.37 -18.23
N TRP A 112 -7.77 8.22 -17.20
CA TRP A 112 -8.94 9.09 -17.02
C TRP A 112 -8.92 10.24 -18.03
N LYS A 113 -9.82 10.21 -19.01
CA LYS A 113 -9.83 11.17 -20.13
C LYS A 113 -10.53 12.49 -19.80
N SER A 114 -11.71 12.45 -19.13
CA SER A 114 -12.48 13.64 -18.79
C SER A 114 -11.80 14.45 -17.69
N SER A 115 -11.63 15.75 -17.96
CA SER A 115 -11.10 16.72 -16.99
C SER A 115 -12.05 16.90 -15.82
N GLU A 116 -13.38 16.97 -16.10
CA GLU A 116 -14.41 17.13 -15.07
C GLU A 116 -14.39 15.93 -14.10
N ASN A 117 -14.38 14.71 -14.62
CA ASN A 117 -14.36 13.51 -13.81
C ASN A 117 -13.08 13.44 -12.93
N ARG A 118 -11.94 13.88 -13.49
CA ARG A 118 -10.70 13.93 -12.70
C ARG A 118 -10.78 14.95 -11.57
N THR A 119 -11.30 16.14 -11.85
CA THR A 119 -11.49 17.19 -10.84
C THR A 119 -12.42 16.69 -9.72
N GLU A 120 -13.57 16.12 -10.06
CA GLU A 120 -14.50 15.54 -9.09
C GLU A 120 -13.84 14.46 -8.24
N ARG A 121 -13.07 13.56 -8.88
CA ARG A 121 -12.36 12.49 -8.17
C ARG A 121 -11.29 13.03 -7.23
N ILE A 122 -10.55 14.07 -7.61
CA ILE A 122 -9.56 14.72 -6.77
C ILE A 122 -10.23 15.31 -5.52
N PHE A 123 -11.32 16.05 -5.69
CA PHE A 123 -12.08 16.58 -4.54
C PHE A 123 -12.54 15.48 -3.61
N LYS A 124 -13.14 14.41 -4.14
CA LYS A 124 -13.63 13.28 -3.34
C LYS A 124 -12.53 12.58 -2.52
N VAL A 125 -11.33 12.41 -3.08
CA VAL A 125 -10.24 11.80 -2.31
C VAL A 125 -9.61 12.77 -1.32
N LEU A 126 -9.59 14.08 -1.60
CA LEU A 126 -9.13 15.10 -0.65
C LEU A 126 -10.09 15.23 0.53
N GLU A 127 -11.41 15.20 0.29
CA GLU A 127 -12.43 15.16 1.33
C GLU A 127 -12.25 13.91 2.22
N ALA A 128 -12.02 12.74 1.62
CA ALA A 128 -11.80 11.51 2.37
C ALA A 128 -10.58 11.54 3.31
N VAL A 129 -9.62 12.45 3.06
CA VAL A 129 -8.44 12.62 3.92
C VAL A 129 -8.45 13.96 4.69
N GLY A 130 -9.53 14.78 4.58
CA GLY A 130 -9.71 16.04 5.28
C GLY A 130 -8.73 17.14 4.86
N LEU A 131 -8.47 17.27 3.55
CA LEU A 131 -7.49 18.22 2.99
C LEU A 131 -8.01 18.95 1.73
N GLU A 132 -9.31 19.24 1.65
CA GLU A 132 -9.95 19.92 0.51
C GLU A 132 -9.39 21.33 0.29
N ASP A 133 -9.01 21.99 1.36
CA ASP A 133 -8.44 23.35 1.36
C ASP A 133 -7.00 23.38 0.84
N LYS A 134 -6.31 22.22 0.73
CA LYS A 134 -4.91 22.11 0.33
C LYS A 134 -4.68 21.90 -1.17
N LEU A 135 -5.72 21.93 -1.99
CA LEU A 135 -5.68 21.62 -3.42
C LEU A 135 -4.56 22.36 -4.19
N LYS A 136 -4.33 23.63 -3.87
CA LYS A 136 -3.36 24.49 -4.56
C LYS A 136 -1.99 24.54 -3.90
N PHE A 137 -1.82 23.94 -2.73
CA PHE A 137 -0.55 23.93 -2.00
C PHE A 137 0.47 23.01 -2.68
N PHE A 138 1.75 23.34 -2.53
CA PHE A 138 2.86 22.47 -2.94
C PHE A 138 3.29 21.58 -1.76
N PRO A 139 3.94 20.42 -2.02
CA PRO A 139 4.36 19.52 -0.94
C PRO A 139 5.22 20.18 0.13
N HIS A 140 6.08 21.13 -0.24
CA HIS A 140 6.95 21.84 0.72
C HIS A 140 6.22 22.84 1.64
N GLU A 141 4.95 23.15 1.35
CA GLU A 141 4.09 24.00 2.17
C GLU A 141 3.23 23.17 3.15
N LEU A 142 3.34 21.85 3.10
CA LEU A 142 2.54 20.90 3.89
C LEU A 142 3.39 20.29 5.02
N SER A 143 2.77 20.08 6.18
CA SER A 143 3.36 19.25 7.24
C SER A 143 3.58 17.80 6.78
N GLY A 144 4.43 17.04 7.48
CA GLY A 144 4.65 15.62 7.16
C GLY A 144 3.36 14.79 7.19
N GLY A 145 2.48 15.05 8.16
CA GLY A 145 1.19 14.39 8.24
C GLY A 145 0.24 14.74 7.10
N GLU A 146 0.22 16.00 6.66
CA GLU A 146 -0.54 16.42 5.48
C GLU A 146 0.01 15.76 4.21
N GLN A 147 1.35 15.74 4.02
CA GLN A 147 1.97 15.06 2.89
C GLN A 147 1.62 13.56 2.86
N GLN A 148 1.60 12.90 4.01
CA GLN A 148 1.20 11.50 4.11
C GLN A 148 -0.27 11.30 3.78
N ARG A 149 -1.16 12.17 4.27
CA ARG A 149 -2.58 12.11 3.89
C ARG A 149 -2.78 12.34 2.39
N ILE A 150 -2.01 13.24 1.75
CA ILE A 150 -2.03 13.39 0.28
C ILE A 150 -1.51 12.12 -0.42
N ALA A 151 -0.47 11.46 0.10
CA ALA A 151 0.00 10.19 -0.45
C ALA A 151 -1.08 9.09 -0.34
N ILE A 152 -1.86 9.08 0.74
CA ILE A 152 -3.02 8.19 0.89
C ILE A 152 -4.14 8.57 -0.09
N ALA A 153 -4.48 9.86 -0.23
CA ALA A 153 -5.45 10.33 -1.22
C ALA A 153 -5.06 9.90 -2.64
N ARG A 154 -3.78 10.02 -2.99
CA ARG A 154 -3.22 9.54 -4.25
C ARG A 154 -3.44 8.03 -4.44
N ALA A 155 -3.22 7.25 -3.39
CA ALA A 155 -3.45 5.80 -3.43
C ALA A 155 -4.92 5.43 -3.64
N LEU A 156 -5.87 6.28 -3.20
CA LEU A 156 -7.31 6.07 -3.33
C LEU A 156 -7.88 6.44 -4.71
N LEU A 157 -7.14 7.15 -5.58
CA LEU A 157 -7.65 7.72 -6.83
C LEU A 157 -8.39 6.73 -7.73
N ASN A 158 -7.87 5.52 -7.89
CA ASN A 158 -8.44 4.49 -8.75
C ASN A 158 -9.34 3.48 -8.01
N GLU A 159 -9.87 3.83 -6.84
CA GLU A 159 -10.72 2.95 -6.02
C GLU A 159 -10.08 1.57 -5.81
N PRO A 160 -8.89 1.52 -5.21
CA PRO A 160 -8.11 0.30 -5.13
C PRO A 160 -8.83 -0.77 -4.31
N LYS A 161 -8.70 -2.03 -4.73
CA LYS A 161 -9.16 -3.19 -3.94
C LYS A 161 -8.22 -3.51 -2.78
N LEU A 162 -6.95 -3.09 -2.90
CA LEU A 162 -5.88 -3.36 -1.95
C LEU A 162 -4.95 -2.16 -1.87
N ILE A 163 -4.69 -1.70 -0.65
CA ILE A 163 -3.63 -0.74 -0.34
C ILE A 163 -2.42 -1.51 0.22
N LEU A 164 -1.26 -1.24 -0.37
CA LEU A 164 0.04 -1.68 0.10
C LEU A 164 0.74 -0.48 0.73
N ALA A 165 0.91 -0.47 2.04
CA ALA A 165 1.57 0.61 2.77
C ALA A 165 2.94 0.15 3.29
N ASP A 166 4.01 0.81 2.86
CA ASP A 166 5.38 0.52 3.31
C ASP A 166 5.81 1.58 4.32
N GLU A 167 5.73 1.26 5.60
CA GLU A 167 6.10 2.13 6.73
C GLU A 167 5.42 3.53 6.70
N PRO A 168 4.09 3.62 6.53
CA PRO A 168 3.42 4.89 6.24
C PRO A 168 3.47 5.92 7.38
N THR A 169 3.91 5.53 8.56
CA THR A 169 4.04 6.37 9.76
C THR A 169 5.50 6.61 10.18
N GLY A 170 6.47 6.02 9.47
CA GLY A 170 7.86 5.97 9.88
C GLY A 170 8.58 7.33 9.97
N ASN A 171 8.05 8.38 9.31
CA ASN A 171 8.61 9.73 9.31
C ASN A 171 7.72 10.74 10.07
N LEU A 172 6.76 10.26 10.88
CA LEU A 172 5.78 11.08 11.57
C LEU A 172 5.98 11.02 13.09
N ASP A 173 5.56 12.07 13.77
CA ASP A 173 5.46 12.06 15.22
C ASP A 173 4.34 11.11 15.71
N PRO A 174 4.33 10.69 16.98
CA PRO A 174 3.36 9.70 17.47
C PRO A 174 1.90 10.13 17.33
N ILE A 175 1.57 11.42 17.51
CA ILE A 175 0.19 11.93 17.41
C ILE A 175 -0.29 11.83 15.96
N THR A 176 0.50 12.36 15.04
CA THR A 176 0.21 12.31 13.60
C THR A 176 0.16 10.87 13.08
N SER A 177 1.01 9.98 13.61
CA SER A 177 1.00 8.56 13.28
C SER A 177 -0.34 7.90 13.64
N GLU A 178 -0.92 8.24 14.81
CA GLU A 178 -2.23 7.74 15.20
C GLU A 178 -3.35 8.27 14.31
N GLU A 179 -3.29 9.53 13.89
CA GLU A 179 -4.27 10.10 12.94
C GLU A 179 -4.24 9.36 11.59
N VAL A 180 -3.05 9.10 11.07
CA VAL A 180 -2.87 8.32 9.83
C VAL A 180 -3.39 6.89 10.00
N MET A 181 -3.16 6.26 11.16
CA MET A 181 -3.69 4.92 11.45
C MET A 181 -5.22 4.89 11.51
N LYS A 182 -5.85 5.91 12.14
CA LYS A 182 -7.32 6.04 12.14
C LYS A 182 -7.86 6.17 10.73
N LEU A 183 -7.26 7.05 9.90
CA LEU A 183 -7.64 7.21 8.50
C LEU A 183 -7.54 5.88 7.72
N LEU A 184 -6.44 5.15 7.84
CA LEU A 184 -6.30 3.84 7.21
C LEU A 184 -7.35 2.83 7.72
N HIS A 185 -7.69 2.88 9.00
CA HIS A 185 -8.73 2.06 9.58
C HIS A 185 -10.11 2.37 8.97
N ASP A 186 -10.46 3.65 8.84
CA ASP A 186 -11.73 4.09 8.26
C ASP A 186 -11.84 3.67 6.78
N ILE A 187 -10.75 3.80 6.02
CA ILE A 187 -10.66 3.30 4.64
C ILE A 187 -10.88 1.78 4.58
N ASN A 188 -10.30 1.04 5.53
CA ASN A 188 -10.51 -0.42 5.61
C ASN A 188 -11.96 -0.77 5.95
N GLN A 189 -12.61 -0.05 6.87
CA GLN A 189 -14.03 -0.25 7.21
C GLN A 189 -14.96 -0.02 6.01
N GLN A 190 -14.56 0.84 5.06
CA GLN A 190 -15.27 1.04 3.80
C GLN A 190 -15.06 -0.10 2.77
N GLY A 191 -14.32 -1.15 3.15
CA GLY A 191 -14.16 -2.36 2.35
C GLY A 191 -12.84 -2.50 1.60
N THR A 192 -11.95 -1.52 1.66
CA THR A 192 -10.61 -1.63 1.05
C THR A 192 -9.71 -2.53 1.90
N THR A 193 -9.07 -3.51 1.28
CA THR A 193 -8.07 -4.35 1.98
C THR A 193 -6.78 -3.56 2.21
N ILE A 194 -6.13 -3.75 3.35
CA ILE A 194 -4.85 -3.10 3.65
C ILE A 194 -3.81 -4.13 4.08
N LEU A 195 -2.63 -4.09 3.45
CA LEU A 195 -1.42 -4.75 3.91
C LEU A 195 -0.39 -3.67 4.24
N MET A 196 -0.08 -3.51 5.51
CA MET A 196 0.81 -2.48 6.03
C MET A 196 2.09 -3.07 6.60
N ALA A 197 3.22 -2.79 5.96
CA ALA A 197 4.51 -3.06 6.56
C ALA A 197 4.82 -2.00 7.63
N THR A 198 5.22 -2.44 8.81
CA THR A 198 5.63 -1.54 9.91
C THR A 198 6.54 -2.27 10.89
N HIS A 199 7.33 -1.50 11.63
CA HIS A 199 8.07 -1.96 12.79
C HIS A 199 7.65 -1.25 14.10
N ASP A 200 6.58 -0.45 14.04
CA ASP A 200 6.04 0.26 15.20
C ASP A 200 5.10 -0.64 16.01
N PHE A 201 5.65 -1.30 17.01
CA PHE A 201 4.89 -2.16 17.93
C PHE A 201 3.91 -1.39 18.82
N GLY A 202 4.15 -0.11 19.06
CA GLY A 202 3.24 0.77 19.83
C GLY A 202 1.92 0.95 19.07
N LEU A 203 1.99 1.27 17.79
CA LEU A 203 0.81 1.38 16.93
C LEU A 203 0.08 0.04 16.76
N ILE A 204 0.82 -1.08 16.59
CA ILE A 204 0.22 -2.41 16.49
C ILE A 204 -0.56 -2.77 17.75
N SER A 205 -0.01 -2.46 18.93
CA SER A 205 -0.68 -2.71 20.22
C SER A 205 -1.94 -1.87 20.39
N LYS A 206 -1.92 -0.63 19.89
CA LYS A 206 -3.05 0.30 19.97
C LYS A 206 -4.15 -0.02 18.94
N PHE A 207 -3.78 -0.54 17.78
CA PHE A 207 -4.68 -0.91 16.68
C PHE A 207 -4.49 -2.40 16.31
N PRO A 208 -4.86 -3.36 17.18
CA PRO A 208 -4.56 -4.77 16.96
C PRO A 208 -5.25 -5.32 15.72
N LYS A 209 -4.47 -5.95 14.85
CA LYS A 209 -4.93 -6.63 13.62
C LYS A 209 -4.14 -7.91 13.42
N ARG A 210 -4.60 -8.75 12.49
CA ARG A 210 -3.85 -9.93 12.03
C ARG A 210 -2.44 -9.52 11.62
N THR A 211 -1.43 -10.29 12.04
CA THR A 211 -0.03 -9.93 11.84
C THR A 211 0.74 -11.08 11.20
N LEU A 212 1.45 -10.77 10.12
CA LEU A 212 2.45 -11.63 9.47
C LEU A 212 3.83 -11.10 9.83
N MET A 213 4.78 -11.98 10.10
CA MET A 213 6.17 -11.63 10.46
C MET A 213 7.13 -12.15 9.40
N CYS A 214 7.99 -11.27 8.90
CA CYS A 214 9.15 -11.63 8.08
C CYS A 214 10.35 -11.83 8.98
N GLU A 215 10.84 -13.07 9.08
CA GLU A 215 12.00 -13.46 9.88
C GLU A 215 12.69 -14.66 9.22
N ASP A 216 14.00 -14.71 9.23
CA ASP A 216 14.83 -15.80 8.71
C ASP A 216 14.43 -16.26 7.29
N GLN A 217 14.17 -15.29 6.41
CA GLN A 217 13.69 -15.48 5.03
C GLN A 217 12.30 -16.13 4.91
N LEU A 218 11.54 -16.26 6.01
CA LEU A 218 10.20 -16.82 6.04
C LEU A 218 9.15 -15.72 6.29
N VAL A 219 7.90 -16.05 5.95
CA VAL A 219 6.74 -15.26 6.37
C VAL A 219 5.85 -16.15 7.21
N VAL A 220 5.73 -15.83 8.49
CA VAL A 220 4.96 -16.61 9.47
C VAL A 220 3.82 -15.79 10.06
N GLU A 221 2.73 -16.44 10.44
CA GLU A 221 1.63 -15.76 11.14
C GLU A 221 1.91 -15.68 12.63
N VAL A 222 1.85 -14.47 13.19
CA VAL A 222 1.99 -14.25 14.63
C VAL A 222 0.66 -14.58 15.29
N LYS A 223 0.66 -15.63 16.12
CA LYS A 223 -0.50 -15.95 16.97
C LYS A 223 -0.54 -14.94 18.12
N SER A 224 -1.62 -14.15 18.21
CA SER A 224 -1.89 -13.41 19.44
C SER A 224 -1.99 -14.41 20.60
N LYS A 225 -1.20 -14.22 21.65
CA LYS A 225 -1.50 -14.90 22.91
C LYS A 225 -2.83 -14.35 23.41
N SER A 226 -3.86 -15.19 23.34
CA SER A 226 -5.15 -14.97 24.02
C SER A 226 -4.95 -14.85 25.53
#